data_8c498f6c7d4eee5a3f6ce8049a8d35f3
#
_entry.id   8c498f6c7d4eee5a3f6ce8049a8d35f3
#
_cell.length_a   1.000
_cell.length_b   1.000
_cell.length_c   1.000
_cell.angle_alpha   90.00
_cell.angle_beta   90.00
_cell.angle_gamma   90.00
#
_symmetry.space_group_name_H-M   'P 1'
#
loop_
_entity.id
_entity.type
_entity.pdbx_description
1 polymer ?
#
loop_
_entity_poly.entity_id
_entity_poly.type
_entity_poly.pdbx_seq_one_letter_code
_entity_poly.pdbx_strand_id
1 'polypeptide(L)'
;MKLFIVFFILLKSFSSFADEGLKKENEVKKIINESILKWYSTLCSSNTEELVSLYSSKITFLPTSSKIVIKDLKGVKDYFIGINEKYKAFKANKCTLLSPEIRLIDNNTVVVTGIDEFDGVIDNENKDSFNIKGRQSFIFTKENNEWKIIHHHRSRLPKQG
;
A
#
# COMPACT_ATOMS: atom_id res chain seq x y z
N MET A 1 6.79 53.15 13.98
CA MET A 1 7.84 52.10 14.03
C MET A 1 7.44 50.78 14.76
N LYS A 2 6.54 50.79 15.75
CA LYS A 2 6.11 49.57 16.47
C LYS A 2 5.18 48.63 15.66
N LEU A 3 4.40 49.15 14.70
CA LEU A 3 3.43 48.36 13.93
C LEU A 3 4.11 47.41 12.90
N PHE A 4 5.26 47.82 12.34
CA PHE A 4 6.02 47.00 11.37
C PHE A 4 6.70 45.75 11.99
N ILE A 5 7.08 45.83 13.28
CA ILE A 5 7.76 44.69 13.97
C ILE A 5 6.77 43.55 14.26
N VAL A 6 5.52 43.86 14.59
CA VAL A 6 4.47 42.86 14.87
C VAL A 6 4.11 42.09 13.60
N PHE A 7 4.05 42.75 12.44
CA PHE A 7 3.76 42.08 11.16
C PHE A 7 4.87 41.11 10.71
N PHE A 8 6.14 41.45 10.99
CA PHE A 8 7.28 40.56 10.67
C PHE A 8 7.36 39.32 11.57
N ILE A 9 6.95 39.41 12.83
CA ILE A 9 6.91 38.29 13.77
C ILE A 9 5.78 37.31 13.39
N LEU A 10 4.63 37.82 12.95
CA LEU A 10 3.52 36.97 12.49
C LEU A 10 3.87 36.22 11.20
N LEU A 11 4.58 36.82 10.25
CA LEU A 11 5.01 36.15 9.02
C LEU A 11 6.03 35.04 9.28
N LYS A 12 6.96 35.19 10.23
CA LYS A 12 7.92 34.16 10.59
C LYS A 12 7.27 32.97 11.31
N SER A 13 6.27 33.19 12.15
CA SER A 13 5.53 32.13 12.80
C SER A 13 4.70 31.30 11.79
N PHE A 14 4.05 31.93 10.83
CA PHE A 14 3.30 31.22 9.77
C PHE A 14 4.21 30.36 8.88
N SER A 15 5.39 30.82 8.52
CA SER A 15 6.33 30.02 7.73
C SER A 15 6.88 28.81 8.49
N SER A 16 7.09 28.94 9.79
CA SER A 16 7.55 27.83 10.64
C SER A 16 6.50 26.71 10.77
N PHE A 17 5.22 27.06 10.96
CA PHE A 17 4.13 26.07 11.03
C PHE A 17 3.89 25.35 9.71
N ALA A 18 4.00 26.04 8.58
CA ALA A 18 3.87 25.42 7.26
C ALA A 18 5.01 24.44 6.97
N ASP A 19 6.25 24.77 7.35
CA ASP A 19 7.42 23.92 7.16
C ASP A 19 7.35 22.66 8.05
N GLU A 20 6.89 22.78 9.29
CA GLU A 20 6.68 21.65 10.19
C GLU A 20 5.59 20.69 9.70
N GLY A 21 4.48 21.25 9.18
CA GLY A 21 3.40 20.46 8.56
C GLY A 21 3.87 19.66 7.36
N LEU A 22 4.62 20.29 6.46
CA LEU A 22 5.17 19.65 5.27
C LEU A 22 6.19 18.54 5.63
N LYS A 23 7.01 18.78 6.64
CA LYS A 23 7.99 17.80 7.13
C LYS A 23 7.31 16.56 7.71
N LYS A 24 6.25 16.74 8.50
CA LYS A 24 5.46 15.65 9.06
C LYS A 24 4.74 14.85 7.95
N GLU A 25 4.19 15.51 6.94
CA GLU A 25 3.55 14.86 5.80
C GLU A 25 4.56 13.99 5.03
N ASN A 26 5.76 14.51 4.76
CA ASN A 26 6.80 13.77 4.06
C ASN A 26 7.29 12.55 4.86
N GLU A 27 7.37 12.66 6.18
CA GLU A 27 7.70 11.53 7.07
C GLU A 27 6.63 10.43 6.99
N VAL A 28 5.35 10.80 7.05
CA VAL A 28 4.25 9.83 6.91
C VAL A 28 4.29 9.16 5.53
N LYS A 29 4.47 9.91 4.45
CA LYS A 29 4.60 9.34 3.10
C LYS A 29 5.74 8.34 2.99
N LYS A 30 6.87 8.61 3.64
CA LYS A 30 8.00 7.69 3.68
C LYS A 30 7.64 6.39 4.39
N ILE A 31 7.03 6.46 5.59
CA ILE A 31 6.61 5.29 6.37
C ILE A 31 5.59 4.44 5.58
N ILE A 32 4.63 5.07 4.94
CA ILE A 32 3.62 4.37 4.12
C ILE A 32 4.27 3.71 2.90
N ASN A 33 5.21 4.36 2.24
CA ASN A 33 5.95 3.76 1.13
C ASN A 33 6.76 2.52 1.58
N GLU A 34 7.41 2.58 2.73
CA GLU A 34 8.10 1.43 3.34
C GLU A 34 7.12 0.28 3.65
N SER A 35 5.93 0.60 4.16
CA SER A 35 4.86 -0.39 4.41
C SER A 35 4.37 -1.07 3.13
N ILE A 36 4.27 -0.32 2.02
CA ILE A 36 3.91 -0.85 0.71
C ILE A 36 5.03 -1.77 0.18
N LEU A 37 6.29 -1.36 0.26
CA LEU A 37 7.42 -2.18 -0.15
C LEU A 37 7.47 -3.48 0.67
N LYS A 38 7.22 -3.40 1.96
CA LYS A 38 7.11 -4.57 2.84
C LYS A 38 5.96 -5.48 2.40
N TRP A 39 4.79 -4.94 2.09
CA TRP A 39 3.65 -5.70 1.60
C TRP A 39 3.99 -6.52 0.35
N TYR A 40 4.62 -5.89 -0.66
CA TYR A 40 5.03 -6.59 -1.89
C TYR A 40 6.12 -7.62 -1.63
N SER A 41 7.11 -7.33 -0.80
CA SER A 41 8.18 -8.29 -0.49
C SER A 41 7.65 -9.52 0.24
N THR A 42 6.73 -9.35 1.20
CA THR A 42 6.12 -10.47 1.94
C THR A 42 5.19 -11.30 1.06
N LEU A 43 4.43 -10.65 0.16
CA LEU A 43 3.61 -11.36 -0.81
C LEU A 43 4.46 -12.25 -1.73
N CYS A 44 5.53 -11.70 -2.30
CA CYS A 44 6.37 -12.43 -3.25
C CYS A 44 7.29 -13.47 -2.59
N SER A 45 7.59 -13.33 -1.31
CA SER A 45 8.27 -14.38 -0.53
C SER A 45 7.31 -15.43 0.05
N SER A 46 6.00 -15.31 -0.22
CA SER A 46 4.95 -16.18 0.34
C SER A 46 4.91 -16.20 1.87
N ASN A 47 5.39 -15.13 2.53
CA ASN A 47 5.33 -14.98 3.98
C ASN A 47 3.96 -14.48 4.42
N THR A 48 2.97 -15.37 4.40
CA THR A 48 1.55 -15.04 4.65
C THR A 48 1.33 -14.48 6.05
N GLU A 49 2.01 -14.97 7.08
CA GLU A 49 1.83 -14.49 8.46
C GLU A 49 2.26 -13.02 8.59
N GLU A 50 3.41 -12.69 8.06
CA GLU A 50 3.91 -11.32 8.06
C GLU A 50 3.04 -10.41 7.20
N LEU A 51 2.59 -10.90 6.04
CA LEU A 51 1.67 -10.16 5.16
C LEU A 51 0.37 -9.81 5.89
N VAL A 52 -0.25 -10.76 6.57
CA VAL A 52 -1.50 -10.57 7.33
C VAL A 52 -1.31 -9.59 8.49
N SER A 53 -0.13 -9.57 9.11
CA SER A 53 0.16 -8.63 10.21
C SER A 53 0.10 -7.15 9.81
N LEU A 54 0.19 -6.83 8.52
CA LEU A 54 0.06 -5.47 8.00
C LEU A 54 -1.39 -4.98 7.94
N TYR A 55 -2.36 -5.88 8.09
CA TYR A 55 -3.78 -5.54 8.02
C TYR A 55 -4.37 -5.28 9.40
N SER A 56 -5.37 -4.40 9.44
CA SER A 56 -6.22 -4.19 10.59
C SER A 56 -7.21 -5.35 10.76
N SER A 57 -7.62 -5.63 12.00
CA SER A 57 -8.74 -6.52 12.26
C SER A 57 -10.09 -6.01 11.71
N LYS A 58 -10.16 -4.71 11.33
CA LYS A 58 -11.33 -4.05 10.73
C LYS A 58 -11.25 -3.97 9.21
N ILE A 59 -10.46 -4.83 8.59
CA ILE A 59 -10.22 -4.83 7.14
C ILE A 59 -11.49 -4.99 6.31
N THR A 60 -11.55 -4.25 5.20
CA THR A 60 -12.42 -4.53 4.05
C THR A 60 -11.53 -4.80 2.84
N PHE A 61 -11.49 -6.05 2.39
CA PHE A 61 -10.64 -6.47 1.29
C PHE A 61 -11.45 -6.99 0.11
N LEU A 62 -11.22 -6.40 -1.07
CA LEU A 62 -11.83 -6.77 -2.34
C LEU A 62 -10.75 -7.30 -3.29
N PRO A 63 -10.37 -8.57 -3.17
CA PRO A 63 -9.33 -9.14 -4.01
C PRO A 63 -9.85 -9.51 -5.40
N THR A 64 -8.98 -9.47 -6.39
CA THR A 64 -9.29 -9.75 -7.81
C THR A 64 -9.93 -11.11 -8.05
N SER A 65 -9.53 -12.13 -7.26
CA SER A 65 -9.93 -13.53 -7.49
C SER A 65 -11.01 -14.02 -6.53
N SER A 66 -11.60 -13.13 -5.72
CA SER A 66 -12.72 -13.48 -4.83
C SER A 66 -14.04 -12.92 -5.35
N LYS A 67 -15.11 -13.68 -5.13
CA LYS A 67 -16.49 -13.24 -5.41
C LYS A 67 -17.13 -12.52 -4.22
N ILE A 68 -16.46 -12.54 -3.06
CA ILE A 68 -16.98 -11.96 -1.82
C ILE A 68 -16.01 -10.92 -1.28
N VAL A 69 -16.55 -10.01 -0.49
CA VAL A 69 -15.76 -9.06 0.31
C VAL A 69 -15.25 -9.77 1.55
N ILE A 70 -13.95 -9.73 1.79
CA ILE A 70 -13.29 -10.28 2.99
C ILE A 70 -13.28 -9.19 4.07
N LYS A 71 -13.68 -9.53 5.30
CA LYS A 71 -13.88 -8.56 6.39
C LYS A 71 -13.14 -8.92 7.69
N ASP A 72 -12.25 -9.90 7.66
CA ASP A 72 -11.47 -10.32 8.83
C ASP A 72 -10.09 -10.86 8.42
N LEU A 73 -9.19 -10.94 9.39
CA LEU A 73 -7.81 -11.39 9.17
C LEU A 73 -7.72 -12.87 8.77
N LYS A 74 -8.66 -13.71 9.23
CA LYS A 74 -8.71 -15.11 8.84
C LYS A 74 -8.97 -15.23 7.33
N GLY A 75 -9.97 -14.52 6.82
CA GLY A 75 -10.27 -14.50 5.39
C GLY A 75 -9.12 -13.94 4.55
N VAL A 76 -8.41 -12.90 5.04
CA VAL A 76 -7.18 -12.39 4.40
C VAL A 76 -6.12 -13.50 4.31
N LYS A 77 -5.88 -14.20 5.42
CA LYS A 77 -4.92 -15.30 5.49
C LYS A 77 -5.28 -16.42 4.53
N ASP A 78 -6.53 -16.90 4.58
CA ASP A 78 -7.02 -17.99 3.74
C ASP A 78 -6.90 -17.63 2.25
N TYR A 79 -7.20 -16.37 1.88
CA TYR A 79 -7.05 -15.88 0.51
C TYR A 79 -5.60 -15.96 0.04
N PHE A 80 -4.63 -15.47 0.82
CA PHE A 80 -3.22 -15.47 0.41
C PHE A 80 -2.61 -16.87 0.43
N ILE A 81 -3.01 -17.77 1.33
CA ILE A 81 -2.65 -19.18 1.26
C ILE A 81 -3.13 -19.77 -0.06
N GLY A 82 -4.41 -19.56 -0.43
CA GLY A 82 -4.95 -20.03 -1.70
C GLY A 82 -4.26 -19.44 -2.93
N ILE A 83 -3.82 -18.16 -2.87
CA ILE A 83 -3.04 -17.54 -3.94
C ILE A 83 -1.66 -18.21 -4.05
N ASN A 84 -0.96 -18.42 -2.94
CA ASN A 84 0.36 -19.06 -2.92
C ASN A 84 0.30 -20.49 -3.49
N GLU A 85 -0.70 -21.29 -3.09
CA GLU A 85 -0.89 -22.64 -3.63
C GLU A 85 -1.21 -22.62 -5.12
N LYS A 86 -2.10 -21.75 -5.56
CA LYS A 86 -2.48 -21.63 -6.97
C LYS A 86 -1.33 -21.22 -7.86
N TYR A 87 -0.46 -20.35 -7.36
CA TYR A 87 0.63 -19.75 -8.13
C TYR A 87 2.01 -20.20 -7.67
N LYS A 88 2.11 -21.35 -6.98
CA LYS A 88 3.39 -21.88 -6.50
C LYS A 88 4.44 -22.10 -7.59
N ALA A 89 3.99 -22.35 -8.83
CA ALA A 89 4.87 -22.45 -9.99
C ALA A 89 5.32 -21.08 -10.54
N PHE A 90 4.70 -19.98 -10.07
CA PHE A 90 5.05 -18.63 -10.51
C PHE A 90 6.15 -18.07 -9.62
N LYS A 91 7.36 -17.97 -10.17
CA LYS A 91 8.50 -17.35 -9.49
C LYS A 91 8.61 -15.90 -9.91
N ALA A 92 8.09 -15.00 -9.08
CA ALA A 92 8.15 -13.57 -9.34
C ALA A 92 9.57 -13.06 -9.10
N ASN A 93 10.15 -12.40 -10.12
CA ASN A 93 11.42 -11.68 -10.01
C ASN A 93 11.19 -10.23 -9.57
N LYS A 94 10.01 -9.69 -9.85
CA LYS A 94 9.63 -8.31 -9.51
C LYS A 94 8.20 -8.29 -8.99
N CYS A 95 8.02 -7.63 -7.85
CA CYS A 95 6.74 -7.38 -7.21
C CYS A 95 6.77 -5.94 -6.73
N THR A 96 5.98 -5.08 -7.34
CA THR A 96 6.04 -3.65 -7.04
C THR A 96 4.74 -2.91 -7.34
N LEU A 97 4.56 -1.77 -6.69
CA LEU A 97 3.59 -0.76 -7.07
C LEU A 97 4.31 0.32 -7.88
N LEU A 98 3.88 0.48 -9.12
CA LEU A 98 4.44 1.49 -10.00
C LEU A 98 3.84 2.86 -9.65
N SER A 99 4.71 3.87 -9.52
CA SER A 99 4.33 5.27 -9.30
C SER A 99 3.21 5.44 -8.26
N PRO A 100 3.39 4.97 -7.00
CA PRO A 100 2.36 5.10 -6.00
C PRO A 100 2.01 6.56 -5.74
N GLU A 101 0.71 6.89 -5.81
CA GLU A 101 0.19 8.15 -5.33
C GLU A 101 -0.20 7.97 -3.86
N ILE A 102 0.51 8.66 -2.97
CA ILE A 102 0.28 8.62 -1.52
C ILE A 102 -0.33 9.94 -1.09
N ARG A 103 -1.57 9.92 -0.61
CA ARG A 103 -2.33 11.09 -0.19
C ARG A 103 -2.78 10.96 1.26
N LEU A 104 -2.36 11.91 2.09
CA LEU A 104 -2.88 12.05 3.44
C LEU A 104 -4.29 12.61 3.36
N ILE A 105 -5.24 11.99 4.05
CA ILE A 105 -6.60 12.47 4.23
C ILE A 105 -6.66 13.29 5.52
N ASP A 106 -6.04 12.76 6.58
CA ASP A 106 -5.88 13.41 7.87
C ASP A 106 -4.62 12.86 8.59
N ASN A 107 -4.44 13.19 9.87
CA ASN A 107 -3.26 12.77 10.64
C ASN A 107 -3.17 11.24 10.87
N ASN A 108 -4.25 10.49 10.65
CA ASN A 108 -4.36 9.06 10.96
C ASN A 108 -4.82 8.22 9.76
N THR A 109 -5.08 8.85 8.60
CA THR A 109 -5.64 8.18 7.42
C THR A 109 -4.87 8.55 6.17
N VAL A 110 -4.41 7.54 5.43
CA VAL A 110 -3.70 7.69 4.17
C VAL A 110 -4.32 6.80 3.10
N VAL A 111 -4.54 7.36 1.92
CA VAL A 111 -4.94 6.61 0.73
C VAL A 111 -3.72 6.44 -0.17
N VAL A 112 -3.56 5.23 -0.69
CA VAL A 112 -2.54 4.90 -1.70
C VAL A 112 -3.20 4.28 -2.91
N THR A 113 -2.85 4.76 -4.09
CA THR A 113 -3.28 4.19 -5.37
C THR A 113 -2.09 3.96 -6.29
N GLY A 114 -2.22 3.03 -7.22
CA GLY A 114 -1.19 2.76 -8.22
C GLY A 114 -1.49 1.55 -9.08
N ILE A 115 -0.57 1.26 -9.98
CA ILE A 115 -0.56 0.05 -10.80
C ILE A 115 0.45 -0.92 -10.21
N ASP A 116 0.01 -2.13 -9.85
CA ASP A 116 0.95 -3.19 -9.49
C ASP A 116 1.51 -3.91 -10.70
N GLU A 117 2.69 -4.44 -10.55
CA GLU A 117 3.34 -5.27 -11.54
C GLU A 117 4.01 -6.46 -10.86
N PHE A 118 3.65 -7.66 -11.35
CA PHE A 118 4.29 -8.93 -11.02
C PHE A 118 4.91 -9.46 -12.30
N ASP A 119 6.22 -9.60 -12.29
CA ASP A 119 7.01 -10.07 -13.42
C ASP A 119 7.90 -11.25 -12.99
N GLY A 120 8.00 -12.28 -13.82
CA GLY A 120 8.76 -13.45 -13.45
C GLY A 120 8.67 -14.58 -14.45
N VAL A 121 8.91 -15.80 -13.99
CA VAL A 121 8.85 -17.03 -14.76
C VAL A 121 7.93 -18.06 -14.14
N ILE A 122 7.29 -18.86 -14.98
CA ILE A 122 6.52 -20.03 -14.56
C ILE A 122 7.49 -21.21 -14.46
N ASP A 123 7.44 -21.94 -13.36
CA ASP A 123 8.28 -23.12 -13.15
C ASP A 123 7.68 -24.34 -13.89
N ASN A 124 7.78 -24.31 -15.20
CA ASN A 124 7.41 -25.37 -16.13
C ASN A 124 8.62 -25.71 -17.02
N GLU A 125 8.49 -26.72 -17.88
CA GLU A 125 9.56 -27.15 -18.78
C GLU A 125 10.07 -26.02 -19.69
N ASN A 126 9.18 -25.15 -20.16
CA ASN A 126 9.51 -24.05 -21.07
C ASN A 126 10.07 -22.81 -20.37
N LYS A 127 9.93 -22.71 -19.04
CA LYS A 127 10.27 -21.50 -18.27
C LYS A 127 9.60 -20.23 -18.83
N ASP A 128 8.30 -20.37 -19.17
CA ASP A 128 7.53 -19.25 -19.73
C ASP A 128 7.58 -18.02 -18.82
N SER A 129 7.73 -16.84 -19.42
CA SER A 129 7.66 -15.59 -18.69
C SER A 129 6.22 -15.13 -18.49
N PHE A 130 5.98 -14.39 -17.42
CA PHE A 130 4.71 -13.72 -17.18
C PHE A 130 4.92 -12.27 -16.77
N ASN A 131 3.97 -11.41 -17.13
CA ASN A 131 3.85 -10.06 -16.62
C ASN A 131 2.37 -9.81 -16.32
N ILE A 132 2.05 -9.59 -15.05
CA ILE A 132 0.67 -9.39 -14.59
C ILE A 132 0.58 -7.99 -13.97
N LYS A 133 -0.35 -7.17 -14.47
CA LYS A 133 -0.63 -5.82 -13.95
C LYS A 133 -2.05 -5.72 -13.42
N GLY A 134 -2.20 -4.92 -12.38
CA GLY A 134 -3.49 -4.62 -11.77
C GLY A 134 -3.53 -3.19 -11.25
N ARG A 135 -4.75 -2.73 -10.92
CA ARG A 135 -4.96 -1.48 -10.20
C ARG A 135 -5.07 -1.80 -8.72
N GLN A 136 -4.35 -1.05 -7.91
CA GLN A 136 -4.35 -1.19 -6.46
C GLN A 136 -4.85 0.08 -5.79
N SER A 137 -5.60 -0.10 -4.71
CA SER A 137 -5.85 0.95 -3.73
C SER A 137 -5.78 0.39 -2.31
N PHE A 138 -5.10 1.12 -1.45
CA PHE A 138 -5.02 0.85 -0.03
C PHE A 138 -5.52 2.07 0.74
N ILE A 139 -6.18 1.84 1.86
CA ILE A 139 -6.37 2.84 2.90
C ILE A 139 -5.65 2.33 4.15
N PHE A 140 -4.71 3.13 4.62
CA PHE A 140 -4.02 2.91 5.88
C PHE A 140 -4.66 3.76 6.96
N THR A 141 -4.74 3.21 8.17
CA THR A 141 -5.09 3.95 9.38
C THR A 141 -4.05 3.72 10.45
N LYS A 142 -3.89 4.69 11.34
CA LYS A 142 -2.97 4.59 12.46
C LYS A 142 -3.69 3.98 13.66
N GLU A 143 -3.28 2.77 14.06
CA GLU A 143 -3.80 2.01 15.20
C GLU A 143 -2.66 1.75 16.19
N ASN A 144 -2.79 2.18 17.44
CA ASN A 144 -1.75 2.01 18.46
C ASN A 144 -0.34 2.45 18.01
N ASN A 145 -0.26 3.58 17.31
CA ASN A 145 0.95 4.12 16.67
C ASN A 145 1.53 3.31 15.50
N GLU A 146 0.88 2.27 15.03
CA GLU A 146 1.23 1.52 13.83
C GLU A 146 0.28 1.82 12.67
N TRP A 147 0.80 1.87 11.45
CA TRP A 147 -0.03 1.98 10.26
C TRP A 147 -0.51 0.60 9.82
N LYS A 148 -1.86 0.42 9.77
CA LYS A 148 -2.51 -0.83 9.35
C LYS A 148 -3.39 -0.61 8.14
N ILE A 149 -3.50 -1.60 7.26
CA ILE A 149 -4.37 -1.57 6.09
C ILE A 149 -5.81 -1.87 6.53
N ILE A 150 -6.72 -0.90 6.42
CA ILE A 150 -8.17 -1.07 6.72
C ILE A 150 -9.02 -1.26 5.47
N HIS A 151 -8.49 -0.93 4.31
CA HIS A 151 -9.12 -1.20 3.03
C HIS A 151 -8.06 -1.58 2.01
N HIS A 152 -8.38 -2.61 1.23
CA HIS A 152 -7.55 -3.03 0.12
C HIS A 152 -8.44 -3.46 -1.05
N HIS A 153 -8.24 -2.90 -2.21
CA HIS A 153 -8.89 -3.32 -3.45
C HIS A 153 -7.86 -3.53 -4.54
N ARG A 154 -7.97 -4.67 -5.21
CA ARG A 154 -7.20 -4.97 -6.42
C ARG A 154 -8.12 -5.41 -7.54
N SER A 155 -7.93 -4.83 -8.73
CA SER A 155 -8.61 -5.26 -9.96
C SER A 155 -7.63 -5.42 -11.12
N ARG A 156 -7.97 -6.26 -12.09
CA ARG A 156 -7.15 -6.41 -13.30
C ARG A 156 -7.21 -5.14 -14.14
N LEU A 157 -6.13 -4.85 -14.86
CA LEU A 157 -6.19 -3.88 -15.94
C LEU A 157 -7.08 -4.43 -17.06
N PRO A 158 -7.89 -3.58 -17.71
CA PRO A 158 -8.56 -3.95 -18.94
C PRO A 158 -7.54 -4.40 -20.00
N LYS A 159 -7.90 -5.39 -20.82
CA LYS A 159 -7.11 -5.69 -22.01
C LYS A 159 -7.19 -4.48 -22.92
N GLN A 160 -6.04 -4.04 -23.44
CA GLN A 160 -6.05 -3.09 -24.54
C GLN A 160 -6.66 -3.81 -25.74
N GLY A 161 -7.75 -3.23 -26.29
CA GLY A 161 -8.42 -3.74 -27.49
C GLY A 161 -7.53 -3.62 -28.73
#